data_82b6d4885525e19f6b4b980b5296805e
#
_entry.id   82b6d4885525e19f6b4b980b5296805e
#
_cell.length_a   1.000
_cell.length_b   1.000
_cell.length_c   1.000
_cell.angle_alpha   90.00
_cell.angle_beta   90.00
_cell.angle_gamma   90.00
#
_symmetry.space_group_name_H-M   'P 1'
#
loop_
_entity.id
_entity.type
_entity.pdbx_description
1 polymer ?
#
loop_
_entity_poly.entity_id
_entity_poly.type
_entity_poly.pdbx_seq_one_letter_code
_entity_poly.pdbx_strand_id
1 'polypeptide(L)'
;MARKGTFKSAFRGLLAGLTAAGALAASGIEAAAARGAPESFADLAENLTPAVVNISSAQRSRAGKASGELAPLQRKFDRPAVSLGSGFIIDASGIVVTNNHVIDNADEITVTLHDGRELSASLKGRDRETDLAVLQIEGGGKFPYVNFGDSDAARVGDWVIAIGNPFGLGGTVTVGIVSARNRDINSGQYDDYIQTDAAINRGNSGGPLFDLQGKVVGVNTAIYSQTGGSVGVGFAVPADLAETVVTQLLEYGETRRGWLGVSIDDVTPELAATLDLRAPKGAVVTVVRPNSPAADAGLEPNDVILQFNRRDIASVRDLTREVADTPIGATVPMEILRDGRRMTVQVRIDRRETRMLAAANAGGVLPANAAKGSGLTLQEPTEEIRQAYGLPATIQGVVVTAVDPESDAAIVLQPGDVILEIGWERVTRPSAAVDKLGKLKNLNSGPVQIYVQRGDLLFYESLRP
;
A
#
# COMPACT_ATOMS: atom_id res chain seq x y z
N MET A 1 41.54 -89.68 -9.49
CA MET A 1 40.68 -89.56 -10.70
C MET A 1 39.98 -88.25 -10.62
N ALA A 2 40.16 -87.43 -11.62
CA ALA A 2 39.79 -86.01 -11.72
C ALA A 2 38.28 -85.77 -11.92
N ARG A 3 37.79 -84.66 -11.46
CA ARG A 3 36.76 -83.89 -12.17
C ARG A 3 36.94 -82.37 -11.91
N LYS A 4 37.53 -81.74 -12.92
CA LYS A 4 37.44 -80.32 -13.19
C LYS A 4 36.05 -79.96 -13.66
N GLY A 5 35.34 -79.03 -13.11
CA GLY A 5 34.04 -78.55 -13.54
C GLY A 5 33.89 -77.02 -13.31
N THR A 6 34.18 -76.34 -14.35
CA THR A 6 33.62 -75.09 -14.84
C THR A 6 32.97 -74.07 -13.88
N PHE A 7 33.76 -73.07 -13.58
CA PHE A 7 33.34 -71.81 -13.00
C PHE A 7 33.61 -70.67 -14.02
N LYS A 8 32.78 -70.55 -15.05
CA LYS A 8 32.94 -69.48 -16.08
C LYS A 8 31.65 -69.04 -16.74
N SER A 9 30.53 -68.86 -16.00
CA SER A 9 29.34 -68.30 -16.64
C SER A 9 28.52 -67.33 -15.78
N ALA A 10 28.98 -66.99 -14.56
CA ALA A 10 28.23 -66.12 -13.68
C ALA A 10 28.67 -64.65 -13.68
N PHE A 11 29.72 -64.29 -14.44
CA PHE A 11 30.29 -62.91 -14.40
C PHE A 11 29.95 -62.03 -15.59
N ARG A 12 29.17 -62.54 -16.58
CA ARG A 12 28.77 -61.73 -17.71
C ARG A 12 27.35 -61.15 -17.62
N GLY A 13 26.56 -61.53 -16.63
CA GLY A 13 25.21 -61.02 -16.42
C GLY A 13 25.13 -59.75 -15.53
N LEU A 14 26.20 -59.46 -14.72
CA LEU A 14 26.17 -58.37 -13.78
C LEU A 14 26.68 -57.02 -14.33
N LEU A 15 27.37 -57.00 -15.46
CA LEU A 15 27.87 -55.79 -16.10
C LEU A 15 26.88 -55.15 -17.08
N ALA A 16 25.86 -55.85 -17.54
CA ALA A 16 24.83 -55.30 -18.44
C ALA A 16 23.68 -54.63 -17.72
N GLY A 17 23.50 -54.88 -16.40
CA GLY A 17 22.45 -54.30 -15.59
C GLY A 17 22.82 -52.92 -15.01
N LEU A 18 24.09 -52.57 -14.85
CA LEU A 18 24.51 -51.27 -14.30
C LEU A 18 24.64 -50.17 -15.37
N THR A 19 24.67 -50.46 -16.63
CA THR A 19 24.72 -49.44 -17.70
C THR A 19 23.33 -48.99 -18.15
N ALA A 20 22.25 -49.71 -17.84
CA ALA A 20 20.89 -49.31 -18.14
C ALA A 20 20.23 -48.43 -17.04
N ALA A 21 20.70 -48.51 -15.79
CA ALA A 21 20.21 -47.67 -14.69
C ALA A 21 20.86 -46.27 -14.63
N GLY A 22 22.02 -46.09 -15.29
CA GLY A 22 22.70 -44.79 -15.38
C GLY A 22 22.17 -43.86 -16.48
N ALA A 23 21.38 -44.39 -17.43
CA ALA A 23 20.87 -43.62 -18.57
C ALA A 23 19.47 -43.04 -18.35
N LEU A 24 18.76 -43.41 -17.27
CA LEU A 24 17.41 -42.86 -16.96
C LEU A 24 17.41 -41.70 -15.96
N ALA A 25 18.56 -41.33 -15.37
CA ALA A 25 18.66 -40.21 -14.42
C ALA A 25 19.18 -38.90 -15.06
N ALA A 26 19.39 -38.88 -16.37
CA ALA A 26 19.88 -37.71 -17.11
C ALA A 26 18.79 -37.07 -18.01
N SER A 27 17.52 -37.41 -17.78
CA SER A 27 16.42 -36.78 -18.52
C SER A 27 15.88 -35.57 -17.75
N GLY A 28 16.30 -34.37 -18.16
CA GLY A 28 15.44 -33.21 -18.12
C GLY A 28 15.63 -32.23 -16.97
N ILE A 29 16.87 -31.79 -16.72
CA ILE A 29 17.01 -30.35 -16.49
C ILE A 29 17.33 -29.77 -17.86
N GLU A 30 16.29 -29.41 -18.65
CA GLU A 30 16.47 -28.43 -19.70
C GLU A 30 17.08 -27.22 -18.99
N ALA A 31 18.36 -26.93 -19.26
CA ALA A 31 18.97 -25.69 -18.86
C ALA A 31 18.10 -24.61 -19.48
N ALA A 32 17.20 -24.02 -18.67
CA ALA A 32 16.53 -22.79 -19.05
C ALA A 32 17.67 -21.89 -19.48
N ALA A 33 17.71 -21.54 -20.78
CA ALA A 33 18.72 -20.66 -21.32
C ALA A 33 18.66 -19.40 -20.46
N ALA A 34 19.63 -19.26 -19.56
CA ALA A 34 19.75 -18.06 -18.75
C ALA A 34 19.85 -16.91 -19.75
N ARG A 35 18.87 -16.03 -19.81
CA ARG A 35 19.00 -14.80 -20.55
C ARG A 35 20.18 -14.09 -19.92
N GLY A 36 21.32 -14.04 -20.63
CA GLY A 36 22.55 -13.43 -20.12
C GLY A 36 22.27 -11.99 -19.66
N ALA A 37 23.03 -11.52 -18.67
CA ALA A 37 23.01 -10.11 -18.33
C ALA A 37 23.29 -9.29 -19.60
N PRO A 38 22.62 -8.16 -19.80
CA PRO A 38 22.95 -7.25 -20.91
C PRO A 38 24.42 -6.82 -20.81
N GLU A 39 25.11 -6.67 -21.93
CA GLU A 39 26.48 -6.14 -21.95
C GLU A 39 26.53 -4.70 -21.41
N SER A 40 25.47 -3.93 -21.61
CA SER A 40 25.32 -2.56 -21.13
C SER A 40 23.83 -2.21 -20.96
N PHE A 41 23.54 -1.32 -20.03
CA PHE A 41 22.22 -0.70 -19.84
C PHE A 41 22.17 0.72 -20.40
N ALA A 42 23.26 1.20 -21.04
CA ALA A 42 23.40 2.59 -21.43
C ALA A 42 22.34 3.05 -22.44
N ASP A 43 22.14 2.30 -23.53
CA ASP A 43 21.16 2.65 -24.56
C ASP A 43 19.73 2.67 -24.01
N LEU A 44 19.42 1.72 -23.11
CA LEU A 44 18.11 1.66 -22.49
C LEU A 44 17.89 2.85 -21.54
N ALA A 45 18.89 3.19 -20.73
CA ALA A 45 18.86 4.34 -19.85
C ALA A 45 18.73 5.65 -20.63
N GLU A 46 19.48 5.83 -21.72
CA GLU A 46 19.41 7.01 -22.58
C GLU A 46 18.00 7.22 -23.16
N ASN A 47 17.35 6.14 -23.58
CA ASN A 47 16.01 6.20 -24.16
C ASN A 47 14.91 6.46 -23.11
N LEU A 48 15.08 6.01 -21.86
CA LEU A 48 14.06 6.09 -20.82
C LEU A 48 14.16 7.35 -19.95
N THR A 49 15.38 7.83 -19.70
CA THR A 49 15.63 9.00 -18.84
C THR A 49 14.83 10.26 -19.23
N PRO A 50 14.58 10.56 -20.53
CA PRO A 50 13.80 11.74 -20.90
C PRO A 50 12.36 11.76 -20.39
N ALA A 51 11.79 10.60 -20.08
CA ALA A 51 10.44 10.51 -19.50
C ALA A 51 10.43 10.57 -17.95
N VAL A 52 11.62 10.55 -17.32
CA VAL A 52 11.73 10.61 -15.85
C VAL A 52 11.98 12.05 -15.42
N VAL A 53 11.19 12.52 -14.46
CA VAL A 53 11.19 13.91 -14.02
C VAL A 53 11.57 14.02 -12.54
N ASN A 54 12.11 15.18 -12.17
CA ASN A 54 12.21 15.57 -10.77
C ASN A 54 10.92 16.27 -10.34
N ILE A 55 10.47 16.01 -9.13
CA ILE A 55 9.32 16.69 -8.52
C ILE A 55 9.81 17.43 -7.28
N SER A 56 9.56 18.71 -7.27
CA SER A 56 9.78 19.61 -6.13
C SER A 56 8.43 20.11 -5.64
N SER A 57 8.12 19.86 -4.40
CA SER A 57 6.90 20.33 -3.76
C SER A 57 7.23 21.29 -2.64
N ALA A 58 6.61 22.47 -2.66
CA ALA A 58 6.83 23.51 -1.68
C ALA A 58 5.56 23.76 -0.86
N GLN A 59 5.73 23.85 0.45
CA GLN A 59 4.71 24.33 1.37
C GLN A 59 4.90 25.81 1.60
N ARG A 60 3.89 26.63 1.33
CA ARG A 60 3.90 28.04 1.75
C ARG A 60 3.84 28.08 3.27
N SER A 61 4.88 28.59 3.89
CA SER A 61 4.80 28.93 5.31
C SER A 61 3.55 29.79 5.53
N ARG A 62 2.56 29.27 6.24
CA ARG A 62 1.48 30.08 6.79
C ARG A 62 2.08 30.94 7.91
N ALA A 63 3.00 31.82 7.55
CA ALA A 63 3.48 32.86 8.44
C ALA A 63 2.26 33.69 8.83
N GLY A 64 1.76 33.47 10.03
CA GLY A 64 0.85 34.41 10.65
C GLY A 64 1.44 35.82 10.46
N LYS A 65 0.59 36.78 10.09
CA LYS A 65 0.99 38.17 9.93
C LYS A 65 1.82 38.60 11.16
N ALA A 66 3.11 38.38 11.14
CA ALA A 66 4.03 38.95 12.09
C ALA A 66 4.05 40.44 11.83
N SER A 67 3.27 41.19 12.61
CA SER A 67 3.31 42.62 12.67
C SER A 67 4.26 42.99 13.83
N GLY A 68 5.49 43.42 13.47
CA GLY A 68 6.48 43.86 14.47
C GLY A 68 7.87 44.03 13.83
N GLU A 69 8.76 44.73 14.57
CA GLU A 69 10.13 45.04 14.15
C GLU A 69 11.01 43.82 13.81
N LEU A 70 10.62 42.58 14.19
CA LEU A 70 11.31 41.33 13.93
C LEU A 70 10.85 40.62 12.63
N ALA A 71 9.82 41.14 11.95
CA ALA A 71 9.29 40.56 10.70
C ALA A 71 10.35 40.36 9.59
N PRO A 72 11.35 41.26 9.41
CA PRO A 72 12.39 41.05 8.40
C PRO A 72 13.36 39.91 8.73
N LEU A 73 13.58 39.64 10.03
CA LEU A 73 14.45 38.55 10.49
C LEU A 73 13.75 37.19 10.35
N GLN A 74 12.45 37.09 10.73
CA GLN A 74 11.67 35.85 10.54
C GLN A 74 11.55 35.44 9.09
N ARG A 75 11.33 36.37 8.15
CA ARG A 75 11.32 36.09 6.69
C ARG A 75 12.63 35.48 6.17
N LYS A 76 13.73 35.70 6.84
CA LYS A 76 15.05 35.17 6.44
C LYS A 76 15.27 33.72 6.88
N PHE A 77 14.45 33.22 7.82
CA PHE A 77 14.47 31.85 8.34
C PHE A 77 13.30 31.00 7.86
N ASP A 78 12.23 31.61 7.31
CA ASP A 78 11.11 30.91 6.66
C ASP A 78 11.52 30.43 5.26
N ARG A 79 12.36 29.40 5.21
CA ARG A 79 12.51 28.63 3.97
C ARG A 79 11.33 27.67 3.89
N PRO A 80 10.58 27.66 2.76
CA PRO A 80 9.54 26.67 2.56
C PRO A 80 10.14 25.27 2.70
N ALA A 81 9.44 24.38 3.42
CA ALA A 81 9.82 22.97 3.43
C ALA A 81 9.67 22.45 1.99
N VAL A 82 10.76 22.01 1.39
CA VAL A 82 10.75 21.45 0.04
C VAL A 82 10.90 19.95 0.17
N SER A 83 9.92 19.20 -0.30
CA SER A 83 10.05 17.77 -0.55
C SER A 83 10.58 17.56 -1.96
N LEU A 84 11.48 16.60 -2.13
CA LEU A 84 12.08 16.26 -3.41
C LEU A 84 11.88 14.76 -3.68
N GLY A 85 11.43 14.45 -4.89
CA GLY A 85 11.26 13.10 -5.37
C GLY A 85 11.36 13.02 -6.88
N SER A 86 11.06 11.89 -7.43
CA SER A 86 10.98 11.63 -8.86
C SER A 86 9.54 11.33 -9.28
N GLY A 87 9.32 11.36 -10.58
CA GLY A 87 8.12 10.89 -11.23
C GLY A 87 8.45 10.46 -12.65
N PHE A 88 7.45 9.99 -13.36
CA PHE A 88 7.60 9.64 -14.77
C PHE A 88 6.33 9.97 -15.55
N ILE A 89 6.52 10.37 -16.79
CA ILE A 89 5.46 10.76 -17.69
C ILE A 89 4.92 9.52 -18.38
N ILE A 90 3.59 9.33 -18.35
CA ILE A 90 2.90 8.17 -18.93
C ILE A 90 2.10 8.50 -20.18
N ASP A 91 1.95 9.77 -20.51
CA ASP A 91 1.23 10.24 -21.70
C ASP A 91 1.84 11.51 -22.26
N ALA A 92 1.82 11.64 -23.60
CA ALA A 92 2.39 12.79 -24.31
C ALA A 92 1.77 14.15 -23.91
N SER A 93 0.59 14.16 -23.28
CA SER A 93 -0.04 15.37 -22.74
C SER A 93 0.58 15.85 -21.43
N GLY A 94 1.52 15.09 -20.82
CA GLY A 94 2.21 15.44 -19.59
C GLY A 94 1.52 14.94 -18.32
N ILE A 95 0.88 13.79 -18.38
CA ILE A 95 0.44 13.07 -17.19
C ILE A 95 1.66 12.45 -16.50
N VAL A 96 1.85 12.75 -15.23
CA VAL A 96 2.97 12.29 -14.41
C VAL A 96 2.48 11.42 -13.26
N VAL A 97 3.13 10.28 -13.05
CA VAL A 97 2.92 9.42 -11.88
C VAL A 97 4.08 9.64 -10.90
N THR A 98 3.75 9.68 -9.63
CA THR A 98 4.71 9.79 -8.51
C THR A 98 4.13 9.21 -7.23
N ASN A 99 4.89 9.25 -6.13
CA ASN A 99 4.35 8.90 -4.81
C ASN A 99 3.54 10.04 -4.18
N ASN A 100 2.53 9.69 -3.41
CA ASN A 100 1.74 10.66 -2.65
C ASN A 100 2.60 11.41 -1.62
N HIS A 101 3.50 10.74 -0.90
CA HIS A 101 4.35 11.39 0.10
C HIS A 101 5.30 12.45 -0.49
N VAL A 102 5.62 12.38 -1.80
CA VAL A 102 6.43 13.40 -2.50
C VAL A 102 5.69 14.72 -2.59
N ILE A 103 4.36 14.68 -2.73
CA ILE A 103 3.52 15.87 -2.93
C ILE A 103 2.62 16.17 -1.73
N ASP A 104 2.76 15.42 -0.63
CA ASP A 104 1.88 15.60 0.51
C ASP A 104 2.06 16.99 1.13
N ASN A 105 0.92 17.66 1.42
CA ASN A 105 0.86 19.02 1.91
C ASN A 105 1.52 20.11 1.02
N ALA A 106 1.70 19.85 -0.28
CA ALA A 106 2.23 20.81 -1.22
C ALA A 106 1.20 21.88 -1.60
N ASP A 107 1.56 23.14 -1.48
CA ASP A 107 0.80 24.27 -2.05
C ASP A 107 1.21 24.55 -3.51
N GLU A 108 2.45 24.21 -3.85
CA GLU A 108 3.01 24.37 -5.19
C GLU A 108 3.81 23.13 -5.58
N ILE A 109 3.58 22.64 -6.80
CA ILE A 109 4.29 21.49 -7.36
C ILE A 109 5.00 21.93 -8.63
N THR A 110 6.30 21.71 -8.69
CA THR A 110 7.13 21.98 -9.86
C THR A 110 7.73 20.67 -10.38
N VAL A 111 7.61 20.45 -11.67
CA VAL A 111 8.19 19.32 -12.39
C VAL A 111 9.38 19.83 -13.18
N THR A 112 10.58 19.30 -12.93
CA THR A 112 11.78 19.58 -13.70
C THR A 112 12.03 18.44 -14.68
N LEU A 113 12.00 18.73 -15.96
CA LEU A 113 12.24 17.78 -17.04
C LEU A 113 13.73 17.43 -17.17
N HIS A 114 14.02 16.39 -17.92
CA HIS A 114 15.41 15.97 -18.20
C HIS A 114 16.26 17.06 -18.87
N ASP A 115 15.66 17.91 -19.70
CA ASP A 115 16.31 19.02 -20.36
C ASP A 115 16.51 20.30 -19.49
N GLY A 116 16.13 20.21 -18.21
CA GLY A 116 16.25 21.29 -17.22
C GLY A 116 15.09 22.28 -17.22
N ARG A 117 14.08 22.13 -18.05
CA ARG A 117 12.86 22.97 -17.98
C ARG A 117 12.09 22.70 -16.72
N GLU A 118 11.73 23.77 -16.03
CA GLU A 118 10.85 23.74 -14.86
C GLU A 118 9.44 24.16 -15.26
N LEU A 119 8.46 23.33 -14.96
CA LEU A 119 7.06 23.53 -15.30
C LEU A 119 6.20 23.33 -14.06
N SER A 120 5.17 24.16 -13.90
CA SER A 120 4.17 23.95 -12.86
C SER A 120 3.35 22.69 -13.15
N ALA A 121 2.89 22.02 -12.12
CA ALA A 121 2.00 20.89 -12.24
C ALA A 121 0.85 20.99 -11.26
N SER A 122 -0.33 20.52 -11.70
CA SER A 122 -1.53 20.43 -10.88
C SER A 122 -1.82 18.98 -10.50
N LEU A 123 -2.32 18.78 -9.27
CA LEU A 123 -2.76 17.47 -8.79
C LEU A 123 -4.06 17.04 -9.49
N LYS A 124 -4.07 15.88 -10.13
CA LYS A 124 -5.26 15.24 -10.68
C LYS A 124 -5.97 14.38 -9.67
N GLY A 125 -5.22 13.65 -8.87
CA GLY A 125 -5.71 12.79 -7.83
C GLY A 125 -4.58 12.13 -7.07
N ARG A 126 -4.89 11.65 -5.89
CA ARG A 126 -3.91 10.94 -5.04
C ARG A 126 -4.59 9.80 -4.28
N ASP A 127 -3.80 8.79 -3.98
CA ASP A 127 -4.17 7.69 -3.12
C ASP A 127 -3.14 7.47 -2.03
N ARG A 128 -3.53 7.71 -0.79
CA ARG A 128 -2.63 7.57 0.37
C ARG A 128 -2.38 6.11 0.73
N GLU A 129 -3.31 5.22 0.41
CA GLU A 129 -3.23 3.81 0.81
C GLU A 129 -2.22 3.02 -0.04
N THR A 130 -2.03 3.41 -1.31
CA THR A 130 -0.98 2.85 -2.18
C THR A 130 0.21 3.80 -2.35
N ASP A 131 0.16 4.96 -1.69
CA ASP A 131 1.17 6.02 -1.79
C ASP A 131 1.43 6.48 -3.24
N LEU A 132 0.38 6.64 -4.06
CA LEU A 132 0.45 7.09 -5.44
C LEU A 132 -0.24 8.43 -5.65
N ALA A 133 0.28 9.22 -6.57
CA ALA A 133 -0.32 10.47 -7.02
C ALA A 133 -0.16 10.65 -8.53
N VAL A 134 -1.12 11.35 -9.14
CA VAL A 134 -1.14 11.70 -10.55
C VAL A 134 -1.17 13.22 -10.69
N LEU A 135 -0.21 13.75 -11.46
CA LEU A 135 -0.07 15.16 -11.73
C LEU A 135 -0.30 15.44 -13.22
N GLN A 136 -0.69 16.66 -13.53
CA GLN A 136 -0.72 17.21 -14.88
C GLN A 136 0.30 18.33 -15.00
N ILE A 137 1.27 18.22 -15.88
CA ILE A 137 2.16 19.32 -16.24
C ILE A 137 1.34 20.42 -16.89
N GLU A 138 1.52 21.66 -16.45
CA GLU A 138 0.91 22.83 -17.00
C GLU A 138 1.80 23.42 -18.10
N GLY A 139 1.21 23.70 -19.24
CA GLY A 139 1.94 24.22 -20.40
C GLY A 139 1.95 23.25 -21.59
N GLY A 140 1.93 23.81 -22.79
CA GLY A 140 1.78 23.05 -24.03
C GLY A 140 3.07 22.38 -24.48
N GLY A 141 2.93 21.21 -25.08
CA GLY A 141 4.00 20.45 -25.71
C GLY A 141 3.69 18.96 -25.78
N LYS A 142 4.49 18.26 -26.56
CA LYS A 142 4.53 16.80 -26.48
C LYS A 142 5.70 16.41 -25.61
N PHE A 143 5.40 15.61 -24.60
CA PHE A 143 6.40 15.10 -23.65
C PHE A 143 6.82 13.66 -24.04
N PRO A 144 8.09 13.29 -23.88
CA PRO A 144 8.50 11.90 -23.91
C PRO A 144 7.78 11.16 -22.77
N TYR A 145 7.33 9.94 -23.03
CA TYR A 145 6.57 9.15 -22.05
C TYR A 145 6.95 7.67 -22.12
N VAL A 146 6.62 6.94 -21.07
CA VAL A 146 6.80 5.51 -20.94
C VAL A 146 5.48 4.82 -20.66
N ASN A 147 5.43 3.49 -20.85
CA ASN A 147 4.21 2.72 -20.64
C ASN A 147 4.40 1.75 -19.49
N PHE A 148 3.31 1.44 -18.81
CA PHE A 148 3.25 0.33 -17.87
C PHE A 148 3.51 -1.01 -18.58
N GLY A 149 4.12 -1.93 -17.87
CA GLY A 149 4.34 -3.31 -18.24
C GLY A 149 3.55 -4.24 -17.32
N ASP A 150 3.62 -5.53 -17.59
CA ASP A 150 3.00 -6.58 -16.79
C ASP A 150 3.89 -6.93 -15.58
N SER A 151 3.53 -6.41 -14.40
CA SER A 151 4.27 -6.72 -13.18
C SER A 151 4.01 -8.15 -12.69
N ASP A 152 2.91 -8.78 -13.08
CA ASP A 152 2.62 -10.15 -12.73
C ASP A 152 3.52 -11.15 -13.48
N ALA A 153 3.97 -10.78 -14.67
CA ALA A 153 4.95 -11.55 -15.43
C ALA A 153 6.40 -11.44 -14.90
N ALA A 154 6.70 -10.43 -14.07
CA ALA A 154 8.04 -10.24 -13.49
C ALA A 154 8.36 -11.35 -12.50
N ARG A 155 9.53 -11.99 -12.63
CA ARG A 155 9.95 -13.12 -11.80
C ARG A 155 11.13 -12.74 -10.92
N VAL A 156 11.25 -13.39 -9.79
CA VAL A 156 12.45 -13.28 -8.96
C VAL A 156 13.68 -13.68 -9.79
N GLY A 157 14.68 -12.79 -9.81
CA GLY A 157 15.89 -12.94 -10.62
C GLY A 157 15.86 -12.17 -11.95
N ASP A 158 14.73 -11.64 -12.40
CA ASP A 158 14.67 -10.80 -13.60
C ASP A 158 15.34 -9.44 -13.34
N TRP A 159 16.12 -8.93 -14.29
CA TRP A 159 16.79 -7.64 -14.21
C TRP A 159 15.79 -6.50 -14.21
N VAL A 160 16.06 -5.51 -13.36
CA VAL A 160 15.29 -4.26 -13.29
C VAL A 160 16.21 -3.04 -13.20
N ILE A 161 15.72 -1.91 -13.71
CA ILE A 161 16.44 -0.63 -13.74
C ILE A 161 15.57 0.40 -13.05
N ALA A 162 16.07 0.95 -11.95
CA ALA A 162 15.44 2.07 -11.28
C ALA A 162 16.07 3.38 -11.80
N ILE A 163 15.23 4.28 -12.30
CA ILE A 163 15.64 5.61 -12.76
C ILE A 163 14.95 6.65 -11.87
N GLY A 164 15.75 7.59 -11.35
CA GLY A 164 15.28 8.76 -10.64
C GLY A 164 15.95 10.00 -11.18
N ASN A 165 15.45 11.16 -10.82
CA ASN A 165 16.06 12.45 -11.16
C ASN A 165 16.23 13.31 -9.88
N PRO A 166 17.04 12.84 -8.90
CA PRO A 166 17.25 13.59 -7.67
C PRO A 166 17.88 14.95 -7.98
N PHE A 167 17.29 16.00 -7.45
CA PHE A 167 17.76 17.39 -7.57
C PHE A 167 17.71 18.00 -8.99
N GLY A 168 17.11 17.34 -9.99
CA GLY A 168 17.08 17.87 -11.36
C GLY A 168 18.46 17.92 -12.04
N LEU A 169 19.44 17.20 -11.52
CA LEU A 169 20.84 17.23 -12.02
C LEU A 169 21.09 16.26 -13.18
N GLY A 170 20.05 15.67 -13.72
CA GLY A 170 20.13 14.57 -14.69
C GLY A 170 19.83 13.23 -14.04
N GLY A 171 19.34 12.28 -14.81
CA GLY A 171 18.86 10.99 -14.31
C GLY A 171 19.93 10.20 -13.55
N THR A 172 19.56 9.64 -12.41
CA THR A 172 20.34 8.63 -11.70
C THR A 172 19.79 7.26 -12.03
N VAL A 173 20.64 6.39 -12.55
CA VAL A 173 20.29 5.03 -12.96
C VAL A 173 20.93 4.03 -12.00
N THR A 174 20.12 3.13 -11.45
CA THR A 174 20.61 1.99 -10.68
C THR A 174 20.02 0.71 -11.23
N VAL A 175 20.74 -0.39 -11.13
CA VAL A 175 20.39 -1.68 -11.69
C VAL A 175 20.42 -2.73 -10.61
N GLY A 176 19.51 -3.66 -10.67
CA GLY A 176 19.39 -4.80 -9.78
C GLY A 176 18.47 -5.86 -10.36
N ILE A 177 17.91 -6.67 -9.50
CA ILE A 177 16.96 -7.73 -9.86
C ILE A 177 15.67 -7.59 -9.04
N VAL A 178 14.62 -8.25 -9.48
CA VAL A 178 13.49 -8.57 -8.63
C VAL A 178 13.97 -9.58 -7.57
N SER A 179 14.10 -9.15 -6.33
CA SER A 179 14.59 -9.99 -5.22
C SER A 179 13.46 -10.82 -4.59
N ALA A 180 12.24 -10.27 -4.57
CA ALA A 180 11.03 -10.94 -4.10
C ALA A 180 9.78 -10.23 -4.64
N ARG A 181 8.63 -10.88 -4.52
CA ARG A 181 7.30 -10.34 -4.89
C ARG A 181 6.34 -10.47 -3.72
N ASN A 182 5.23 -9.76 -3.81
CA ASN A 182 4.13 -9.82 -2.84
C ASN A 182 4.60 -9.53 -1.40
N ARG A 183 5.54 -8.57 -1.26
CA ARG A 183 6.06 -8.18 0.05
C ARG A 183 5.07 -7.29 0.78
N ASP A 184 4.82 -7.67 2.03
CA ASP A 184 4.20 -6.86 3.04
C ASP A 184 5.28 -6.15 3.84
N ILE A 185 5.19 -4.85 3.95
CA ILE A 185 6.11 -4.03 4.75
C ILE A 185 5.39 -3.31 5.88
N ASN A 186 4.12 -3.68 6.13
CA ASN A 186 3.22 -3.08 7.11
C ASN A 186 3.02 -1.56 6.91
N SER A 187 3.01 -1.11 5.65
CA SER A 187 2.74 0.28 5.30
C SER A 187 1.25 0.56 5.09
N GLY A 188 0.47 -0.47 4.75
CA GLY A 188 -0.97 -0.33 4.50
C GLY A 188 -1.69 -1.66 4.26
N GLN A 189 -3.02 -1.58 4.13
CA GLN A 189 -3.88 -2.77 3.90
C GLN A 189 -3.70 -3.38 2.50
N TYR A 190 -3.12 -2.64 1.56
CA TYR A 190 -2.93 -3.04 0.17
C TYR A 190 -1.46 -3.29 -0.18
N ASP A 191 -0.63 -3.54 0.84
CA ASP A 191 0.78 -3.84 0.64
C ASP A 191 0.97 -5.03 -0.30
N ASP A 192 1.63 -4.78 -1.41
CA ASP A 192 1.99 -5.77 -2.42
C ASP A 192 3.21 -5.28 -3.19
N TYR A 193 4.36 -5.28 -2.52
CA TYR A 193 5.54 -4.66 -3.10
C TYR A 193 6.40 -5.67 -3.85
N ILE A 194 6.98 -5.20 -4.96
CA ILE A 194 8.16 -5.81 -5.56
C ILE A 194 9.36 -5.39 -4.74
N GLN A 195 10.13 -6.35 -4.23
CA GLN A 195 11.41 -6.10 -3.61
C GLN A 195 12.52 -6.13 -4.66
N THR A 196 13.44 -5.17 -4.61
CA THR A 196 14.62 -5.11 -5.49
C THR A 196 15.88 -4.76 -4.70
N ASP A 197 17.02 -5.20 -5.19
CA ASP A 197 18.35 -4.78 -4.71
C ASP A 197 18.95 -3.63 -5.54
N ALA A 198 18.26 -3.18 -6.62
CA ALA A 198 18.57 -1.90 -7.25
C ALA A 198 18.58 -0.80 -6.16
N ALA A 199 19.63 0.00 -6.13
CA ALA A 199 19.81 0.97 -5.06
C ALA A 199 18.75 2.06 -5.12
N ILE A 200 17.78 2.01 -4.21
CA ILE A 200 16.76 3.05 -4.00
C ILE A 200 17.24 3.96 -2.87
N ASN A 201 17.23 5.26 -3.08
CA ASN A 201 17.62 6.29 -2.13
C ASN A 201 16.65 7.47 -2.20
N ARG A 202 16.79 8.43 -1.28
CA ARG A 202 16.06 9.70 -1.35
C ARG A 202 16.30 10.36 -2.72
N GLY A 203 15.21 10.63 -3.44
CA GLY A 203 15.22 11.18 -4.78
C GLY A 203 14.79 10.19 -5.87
N ASN A 204 14.85 8.86 -5.67
CA ASN A 204 14.28 7.88 -6.60
C ASN A 204 12.80 7.58 -6.29
N SER A 205 12.32 7.92 -5.09
CA SER A 205 10.90 7.70 -4.71
C SER A 205 9.97 8.39 -5.68
N GLY A 206 8.95 7.70 -6.15
CA GLY A 206 8.03 8.10 -7.21
C GLY A 206 8.55 7.87 -8.63
N GLY A 207 9.83 7.55 -8.80
CA GLY A 207 10.41 7.18 -10.08
C GLY A 207 10.08 5.75 -10.51
N PRO A 208 10.24 5.43 -11.80
CA PRO A 208 9.90 4.11 -12.33
C PRO A 208 10.96 3.05 -12.04
N LEU A 209 10.50 1.81 -11.88
CA LEU A 209 11.29 0.60 -11.98
C LEU A 209 10.97 -0.06 -13.32
N PHE A 210 11.96 -0.18 -14.20
CA PHE A 210 11.80 -0.72 -15.55
C PHE A 210 12.26 -2.16 -15.66
N ASP A 211 11.66 -2.91 -16.58
CA ASP A 211 12.21 -4.13 -17.12
C ASP A 211 13.23 -3.87 -18.25
N LEU A 212 13.81 -4.93 -18.79
CA LEU A 212 14.75 -4.84 -19.93
C LEU A 212 14.09 -4.46 -21.26
N GLN A 213 12.76 -4.44 -21.33
CA GLN A 213 11.99 -3.97 -22.49
C GLN A 213 11.64 -2.48 -22.39
N GLY A 214 12.05 -1.80 -21.30
CA GLY A 214 11.76 -0.40 -21.05
C GLY A 214 10.32 -0.15 -20.62
N LYS A 215 9.64 -1.17 -20.10
CA LYS A 215 8.31 -1.04 -19.52
C LYS A 215 8.41 -0.83 -18.01
N VAL A 216 7.52 -0.02 -17.46
CA VAL A 216 7.45 0.22 -16.02
C VAL A 216 6.81 -0.99 -15.36
N VAL A 217 7.57 -1.73 -14.55
CA VAL A 217 7.09 -2.87 -13.76
C VAL A 217 6.79 -2.49 -12.32
N GLY A 218 7.15 -1.27 -11.90
CA GLY A 218 6.81 -0.75 -10.57
C GLY A 218 7.13 0.72 -10.39
N VAL A 219 6.63 1.29 -9.29
CA VAL A 219 6.89 2.66 -8.83
C VAL A 219 7.74 2.59 -7.56
N ASN A 220 8.97 3.06 -7.62
CA ASN A 220 9.88 3.05 -6.47
C ASN A 220 9.30 3.86 -5.32
N THR A 221 9.14 3.27 -4.13
CA THR A 221 8.38 3.89 -3.05
C THR A 221 9.16 3.96 -1.74
N ALA A 222 9.68 2.83 -1.27
CA ALA A 222 10.26 2.71 0.06
C ALA A 222 11.58 1.94 0.07
N ILE A 223 12.33 2.09 1.17
CA ILE A 223 13.50 1.27 1.47
C ILE A 223 13.39 0.72 2.89
N TYR A 224 13.94 -0.47 3.11
CA TYR A 224 14.23 -0.93 4.46
C TYR A 224 15.63 -0.46 4.83
N SER A 225 15.72 0.49 5.77
CA SER A 225 17.03 1.06 6.15
C SER A 225 16.99 1.63 7.56
N GLN A 226 17.99 1.31 8.35
CA GLN A 226 18.20 1.91 9.68
C GLN A 226 18.95 3.25 9.62
N THR A 227 19.67 3.50 8.52
CA THR A 227 20.52 4.69 8.36
C THR A 227 19.95 5.71 7.39
N GLY A 228 18.86 5.37 6.67
CA GLY A 228 18.24 6.20 5.63
C GLY A 228 18.89 6.09 4.24
N GLY A 229 19.97 5.30 4.09
CA GLY A 229 20.57 4.97 2.80
C GLY A 229 20.22 3.55 2.34
N SER A 230 20.41 3.25 1.05
CA SER A 230 20.16 1.92 0.51
C SER A 230 21.09 0.88 1.11
N VAL A 231 20.51 -0.24 1.53
CA VAL A 231 21.22 -1.43 1.99
C VAL A 231 20.94 -2.65 1.10
N GLY A 232 20.46 -2.43 -0.13
CA GLY A 232 20.08 -3.48 -1.07
C GLY A 232 18.68 -4.05 -0.83
N VAL A 233 17.80 -3.32 -0.12
CA VAL A 233 16.41 -3.70 0.11
C VAL A 233 15.53 -2.50 -0.20
N GLY A 234 15.07 -2.45 -1.45
CA GLY A 234 14.15 -1.45 -1.97
C GLY A 234 12.79 -2.09 -2.30
N PHE A 235 11.74 -1.28 -2.30
CA PHE A 235 10.37 -1.67 -2.56
C PHE A 235 9.72 -0.77 -3.59
N ALA A 236 9.02 -1.39 -4.54
CA ALA A 236 8.26 -0.69 -5.57
C ALA A 236 6.81 -1.18 -5.58
N VAL A 237 5.85 -0.27 -5.74
CA VAL A 237 4.45 -0.60 -5.99
C VAL A 237 4.37 -1.25 -7.37
N PRO A 238 3.76 -2.45 -7.53
CA PRO A 238 3.66 -3.14 -8.82
C PRO A 238 2.92 -2.32 -9.87
N ALA A 239 3.31 -2.46 -11.12
CA ALA A 239 2.75 -1.70 -12.24
C ALA A 239 1.24 -1.95 -12.42
N ASP A 240 0.77 -3.20 -12.28
CA ASP A 240 -0.65 -3.53 -12.46
C ASP A 240 -1.53 -2.84 -11.41
N LEU A 241 -1.07 -2.79 -10.14
CA LEU A 241 -1.72 -2.01 -9.10
C LEU A 241 -1.65 -0.51 -9.40
N ALA A 242 -0.47 -0.01 -9.81
CA ALA A 242 -0.28 1.40 -10.11
C ALA A 242 -1.16 1.85 -11.30
N GLU A 243 -1.26 1.08 -12.38
CA GLU A 243 -2.09 1.39 -13.54
C GLU A 243 -3.57 1.46 -13.17
N THR A 244 -4.05 0.49 -12.36
CA THR A 244 -5.44 0.49 -11.84
C THR A 244 -5.73 1.75 -11.03
N VAL A 245 -4.85 2.11 -10.10
CA VAL A 245 -4.99 3.32 -9.26
C VAL A 245 -4.92 4.57 -10.12
N VAL A 246 -3.92 4.70 -11.00
CA VAL A 246 -3.74 5.85 -11.89
C VAL A 246 -4.96 6.08 -12.77
N THR A 247 -5.53 5.02 -13.35
CA THR A 247 -6.75 5.10 -14.15
C THR A 247 -7.91 5.68 -13.35
N GLN A 248 -8.12 5.22 -12.12
CA GLN A 248 -9.18 5.74 -11.25
C GLN A 248 -8.92 7.20 -10.84
N LEU A 249 -7.67 7.56 -10.54
CA LEU A 249 -7.30 8.94 -10.21
C LEU A 249 -7.52 9.90 -11.38
N LEU A 250 -7.28 9.45 -12.61
CA LEU A 250 -7.55 10.25 -13.81
C LEU A 250 -9.05 10.41 -14.09
N GLU A 251 -9.84 9.35 -13.88
CA GLU A 251 -11.26 9.34 -14.17
C GLU A 251 -12.10 10.02 -13.09
N TYR A 252 -11.76 9.78 -11.82
CA TYR A 252 -12.59 10.20 -10.67
C TYR A 252 -11.91 11.20 -9.74
N GLY A 253 -10.60 11.43 -9.87
CA GLY A 253 -9.80 12.22 -8.91
C GLY A 253 -9.50 11.49 -7.60
N GLU A 254 -10.05 10.31 -7.41
CA GLU A 254 -9.95 9.48 -6.19
C GLU A 254 -10.00 7.99 -6.54
N THR A 255 -9.47 7.15 -5.67
CA THR A 255 -9.64 5.69 -5.79
C THR A 255 -11.01 5.25 -5.29
N ARG A 256 -11.59 4.28 -5.97
CA ARG A 256 -12.90 3.69 -5.62
C ARG A 256 -12.70 2.22 -5.35
N ARG A 257 -12.73 1.84 -4.10
CA ARG A 257 -12.51 0.46 -3.67
C ARG A 257 -13.80 -0.24 -3.31
N GLY A 258 -13.88 -1.50 -3.73
CA GLY A 258 -14.93 -2.39 -3.28
C GLY A 258 -14.87 -2.60 -1.78
N TRP A 259 -16.02 -2.85 -1.18
CA TRP A 259 -16.17 -3.08 0.25
C TRP A 259 -17.17 -4.19 0.53
N LEU A 260 -16.79 -5.09 1.45
CA LEU A 260 -17.59 -6.24 1.88
C LEU A 260 -18.29 -5.99 3.22
N GLY A 261 -17.62 -5.29 4.14
CA GLY A 261 -18.16 -4.94 5.45
C GLY A 261 -18.00 -6.03 6.49
N VAL A 262 -16.85 -6.69 6.49
CA VAL A 262 -16.43 -7.67 7.49
C VAL A 262 -15.15 -7.22 8.20
N SER A 263 -14.93 -7.73 9.41
CA SER A 263 -13.58 -7.86 9.99
C SER A 263 -13.15 -9.30 9.81
N ILE A 264 -11.90 -9.53 9.48
CA ILE A 264 -11.36 -10.84 9.09
C ILE A 264 -9.97 -11.04 9.69
N ASP A 265 -9.67 -12.31 10.01
CA ASP A 265 -8.35 -12.75 10.46
C ASP A 265 -7.84 -13.90 9.60
N ASP A 266 -6.53 -14.14 9.61
CA ASP A 266 -5.95 -15.29 8.92
C ASP A 266 -6.32 -16.61 9.59
N VAL A 267 -6.47 -17.64 8.78
CA VAL A 267 -6.72 -19.01 9.27
C VAL A 267 -5.42 -19.55 9.85
N THR A 268 -5.36 -19.69 11.18
CA THR A 268 -4.19 -20.29 11.84
C THR A 268 -4.11 -21.81 11.59
N PRO A 269 -2.93 -22.45 11.74
CA PRO A 269 -2.78 -23.90 11.64
C PRO A 269 -3.72 -24.68 12.58
N GLU A 270 -3.94 -24.15 13.79
CA GLU A 270 -4.82 -24.75 14.80
C GLU A 270 -6.28 -24.68 14.35
N LEU A 271 -6.71 -23.54 13.82
CA LEU A 271 -8.07 -23.36 13.27
C LEU A 271 -8.27 -24.24 12.05
N ALA A 272 -7.29 -24.32 11.15
CA ALA A 272 -7.34 -25.20 9.98
C ALA A 272 -7.52 -26.68 10.37
N ALA A 273 -6.80 -27.14 11.40
CA ALA A 273 -6.93 -28.50 11.92
C ALA A 273 -8.34 -28.75 12.53
N THR A 274 -8.90 -27.77 13.22
CA THR A 274 -10.25 -27.86 13.81
C THR A 274 -11.35 -27.93 12.74
N LEU A 275 -11.12 -27.24 11.60
CA LEU A 275 -12.07 -27.16 10.50
C LEU A 275 -11.84 -28.21 9.40
N ASP A 276 -10.92 -29.17 9.62
CA ASP A 276 -10.51 -30.21 8.67
C ASP A 276 -10.06 -29.61 7.30
N LEU A 277 -9.41 -28.46 7.34
CA LEU A 277 -8.80 -27.86 6.18
C LEU A 277 -7.41 -28.47 5.95
N ARG A 278 -7.09 -28.76 4.67
CA ARG A 278 -5.80 -29.37 4.29
C ARG A 278 -4.59 -28.45 4.54
N ALA A 279 -4.83 -27.15 4.64
CA ALA A 279 -3.81 -26.14 4.89
C ALA A 279 -4.44 -24.91 5.54
N PRO A 280 -3.68 -24.08 6.27
CA PRO A 280 -4.15 -22.81 6.84
C PRO A 280 -4.34 -21.79 5.71
N LYS A 281 -5.47 -21.85 5.01
CA LYS A 281 -5.84 -20.97 3.90
C LYS A 281 -7.23 -20.42 4.10
N GLY A 282 -7.45 -19.21 3.61
CA GLY A 282 -8.71 -18.49 3.70
C GLY A 282 -8.65 -17.32 4.68
N ALA A 283 -9.76 -16.63 4.82
CA ALA A 283 -9.96 -15.56 5.79
C ALA A 283 -11.16 -15.89 6.67
N VAL A 284 -10.97 -15.92 7.99
CA VAL A 284 -12.06 -16.14 8.94
C VAL A 284 -12.76 -14.82 9.24
N VAL A 285 -14.09 -14.83 9.14
CA VAL A 285 -14.92 -13.66 9.48
C VAL A 285 -15.06 -13.58 11.00
N THR A 286 -14.59 -12.49 11.59
CA THR A 286 -14.70 -12.24 13.03
C THR A 286 -15.88 -11.33 13.35
N VAL A 287 -16.19 -10.36 12.47
CA VAL A 287 -17.34 -9.46 12.62
C VAL A 287 -18.00 -9.24 11.27
N VAL A 288 -19.32 -9.26 11.23
CA VAL A 288 -20.13 -8.80 10.09
C VAL A 288 -20.80 -7.48 10.47
N ARG A 289 -20.50 -6.42 9.69
CA ARG A 289 -21.07 -5.09 9.95
C ARG A 289 -22.54 -5.05 9.55
N PRO A 290 -23.42 -4.45 10.38
CA PRO A 290 -24.83 -4.25 10.00
C PRO A 290 -24.96 -3.42 8.72
N ASN A 291 -25.99 -3.70 7.92
CA ASN A 291 -26.25 -3.01 6.65
C ASN A 291 -25.07 -3.02 5.67
N SER A 292 -24.34 -4.10 5.62
CA SER A 292 -23.19 -4.29 4.72
C SER A 292 -23.49 -5.35 3.67
N PRO A 293 -22.72 -5.36 2.54
CA PRO A 293 -22.78 -6.43 1.56
C PRO A 293 -22.69 -7.84 2.16
N ALA A 294 -21.85 -8.01 3.17
CA ALA A 294 -21.68 -9.27 3.89
C ALA A 294 -22.95 -9.67 4.67
N ALA A 295 -23.57 -8.71 5.37
CA ALA A 295 -24.82 -8.96 6.09
C ALA A 295 -25.96 -9.28 5.11
N ASP A 296 -26.07 -8.56 4.00
CA ASP A 296 -27.08 -8.78 2.97
C ASP A 296 -26.89 -10.14 2.28
N ALA A 297 -25.64 -10.63 2.17
CA ALA A 297 -25.30 -11.94 1.64
C ALA A 297 -25.48 -13.08 2.68
N GLY A 298 -25.82 -12.75 3.92
CA GLY A 298 -26.03 -13.72 5.00
C GLY A 298 -24.73 -14.33 5.54
N LEU A 299 -23.62 -13.59 5.52
CA LEU A 299 -22.38 -13.98 6.21
C LEU A 299 -22.58 -13.91 7.72
N GLU A 300 -21.89 -14.77 8.43
CA GLU A 300 -21.91 -14.86 9.88
C GLU A 300 -20.48 -14.88 10.45
N PRO A 301 -20.28 -14.46 11.70
CA PRO A 301 -19.00 -14.68 12.39
C PRO A 301 -18.64 -16.18 12.40
N ASN A 302 -17.37 -16.48 12.25
CA ASN A 302 -16.76 -17.81 12.10
C ASN A 302 -16.93 -18.46 10.70
N ASP A 303 -17.54 -17.80 9.72
CA ASP A 303 -17.39 -18.23 8.33
C ASP A 303 -15.93 -18.13 7.90
N VAL A 304 -15.43 -19.12 7.16
CA VAL A 304 -14.13 -19.05 6.54
C VAL A 304 -14.30 -18.86 5.03
N ILE A 305 -13.88 -17.72 4.53
CA ILE A 305 -13.91 -17.40 3.09
C ILE A 305 -12.75 -18.12 2.41
N LEU A 306 -13.07 -19.06 1.52
CA LEU A 306 -12.09 -19.89 0.80
C LEU A 306 -11.88 -19.46 -0.63
N GLN A 307 -12.94 -18.93 -1.29
CA GLN A 307 -12.86 -18.35 -2.63
C GLN A 307 -13.71 -17.08 -2.70
N PHE A 308 -13.23 -16.12 -3.47
CA PHE A 308 -13.95 -14.90 -3.81
C PHE A 308 -13.85 -14.67 -5.32
N ASN A 309 -14.98 -14.46 -5.98
CA ASN A 309 -15.05 -14.28 -7.43
C ASN A 309 -14.31 -15.38 -8.22
N ARG A 310 -14.42 -16.65 -7.77
CA ARG A 310 -13.76 -17.85 -8.34
C ARG A 310 -12.23 -17.89 -8.19
N ARG A 311 -11.63 -16.97 -7.41
CA ARG A 311 -10.21 -16.99 -7.05
C ARG A 311 -10.05 -17.58 -5.67
N ASP A 312 -9.08 -18.45 -5.50
CA ASP A 312 -8.75 -19.01 -4.19
C ASP A 312 -8.19 -17.92 -3.27
N ILE A 313 -8.65 -17.88 -2.05
CA ILE A 313 -8.18 -16.97 -1.00
C ILE A 313 -7.21 -17.74 -0.10
N ALA A 314 -5.97 -17.33 -0.08
CA ALA A 314 -4.95 -17.94 0.77
C ALA A 314 -4.77 -17.17 2.10
N SER A 315 -5.11 -15.87 2.14
CA SER A 315 -4.89 -14.98 3.29
C SER A 315 -5.93 -13.86 3.36
N VAL A 316 -5.96 -13.15 4.49
CA VAL A 316 -6.73 -11.90 4.68
C VAL A 316 -6.38 -10.88 3.59
N ARG A 317 -5.10 -10.78 3.24
CA ARG A 317 -4.63 -9.84 2.22
C ARG A 317 -5.21 -10.13 0.85
N ASP A 318 -5.20 -11.40 0.42
CA ASP A 318 -5.76 -11.79 -0.86
C ASP A 318 -7.23 -11.40 -0.96
N LEU A 319 -8.01 -11.67 0.09
CA LEU A 319 -9.41 -11.27 0.13
C LEU A 319 -9.58 -9.75 0.08
N THR A 320 -8.78 -9.01 0.86
CA THR A 320 -8.84 -7.54 0.91
C THR A 320 -8.59 -6.94 -0.47
N ARG A 321 -7.60 -7.44 -1.20
CA ARG A 321 -7.26 -6.99 -2.57
C ARG A 321 -8.37 -7.36 -3.55
N GLU A 322 -8.77 -8.63 -3.60
CA GLU A 322 -9.81 -9.10 -4.53
C GLU A 322 -11.13 -8.34 -4.34
N VAL A 323 -11.50 -8.04 -3.09
CA VAL A 323 -12.68 -7.21 -2.80
C VAL A 323 -12.48 -5.78 -3.27
N ALA A 324 -11.31 -5.17 -3.00
CA ALA A 324 -11.02 -3.79 -3.40
C ALA A 324 -11.02 -3.60 -4.92
N ASP A 325 -10.50 -4.58 -5.67
CA ASP A 325 -10.39 -4.55 -7.13
C ASP A 325 -11.71 -4.93 -7.83
N THR A 326 -12.68 -5.45 -7.08
CA THR A 326 -13.97 -5.82 -7.65
C THR A 326 -14.81 -4.58 -7.95
N PRO A 327 -15.36 -4.43 -9.18
CA PRO A 327 -16.18 -3.29 -9.53
C PRO A 327 -17.36 -3.07 -8.56
N ILE A 328 -17.55 -1.83 -8.15
CA ILE A 328 -18.66 -1.43 -7.28
C ILE A 328 -20.00 -1.76 -7.94
N GLY A 329 -20.89 -2.39 -7.19
CA GLY A 329 -22.19 -2.86 -7.67
C GLY A 329 -22.15 -4.23 -8.34
N ALA A 330 -20.98 -4.81 -8.60
CA ALA A 330 -20.86 -6.16 -9.10
C ALA A 330 -21.36 -7.18 -8.06
N THR A 331 -22.04 -8.24 -8.55
CA THR A 331 -22.44 -9.38 -7.73
C THR A 331 -21.53 -10.56 -8.11
N VAL A 332 -20.82 -11.08 -7.12
CA VAL A 332 -19.82 -12.14 -7.31
C VAL A 332 -20.09 -13.33 -6.40
N PRO A 333 -19.76 -14.56 -6.84
CA PRO A 333 -19.84 -15.74 -6.00
C PRO A 333 -18.70 -15.75 -4.99
N MET A 334 -19.00 -16.17 -3.76
CA MET A 334 -18.03 -16.35 -2.70
C MET A 334 -18.27 -17.73 -2.06
N GLU A 335 -17.23 -18.59 -2.02
CA GLU A 335 -17.28 -19.86 -1.34
C GLU A 335 -16.83 -19.69 0.11
N ILE A 336 -17.69 -20.12 1.02
CA ILE A 336 -17.42 -20.11 2.46
C ILE A 336 -17.49 -21.51 3.04
N LEU A 337 -16.80 -21.72 4.16
CA LEU A 337 -16.94 -22.87 5.03
C LEU A 337 -17.66 -22.42 6.32
N ARG A 338 -18.85 -22.96 6.57
CA ARG A 338 -19.66 -22.74 7.78
C ARG A 338 -20.00 -24.08 8.38
N ASP A 339 -19.72 -24.29 9.67
CA ASP A 339 -19.99 -25.54 10.39
C ASP A 339 -19.51 -26.81 9.66
N GLY A 340 -18.31 -26.74 9.05
CA GLY A 340 -17.72 -27.85 8.28
C GLY A 340 -18.36 -28.08 6.91
N ARG A 341 -19.27 -27.23 6.44
CA ARG A 341 -19.95 -27.36 5.14
C ARG A 341 -19.53 -26.22 4.21
N ARG A 342 -19.11 -26.57 3.00
CA ARG A 342 -18.86 -25.59 1.94
C ARG A 342 -20.19 -25.13 1.35
N MET A 343 -20.34 -23.83 1.18
CA MET A 343 -21.49 -23.22 0.54
C MET A 343 -21.07 -22.00 -0.27
N THR A 344 -21.85 -21.68 -1.30
CA THR A 344 -21.61 -20.50 -2.14
C THR A 344 -22.69 -19.48 -1.86
N VAL A 345 -22.27 -18.26 -1.50
CA VAL A 345 -23.14 -17.10 -1.35
C VAL A 345 -22.86 -16.10 -2.47
N GLN A 346 -23.88 -15.33 -2.85
CA GLN A 346 -23.72 -14.23 -3.80
C GLN A 346 -23.61 -12.92 -3.01
N VAL A 347 -22.53 -12.18 -3.24
CA VAL A 347 -22.32 -10.91 -2.56
C VAL A 347 -22.24 -9.78 -3.57
N ARG A 348 -22.99 -8.70 -3.33
CA ARG A 348 -22.93 -7.48 -4.12
C ARG A 348 -21.98 -6.50 -3.45
N ILE A 349 -20.90 -6.16 -4.15
CA ILE A 349 -19.87 -5.26 -3.61
C ILE A 349 -20.38 -3.82 -3.60
N ASP A 350 -20.18 -3.14 -2.47
CA ASP A 350 -20.49 -1.72 -2.31
C ASP A 350 -19.22 -0.86 -2.31
N ARG A 351 -19.39 0.45 -2.32
CA ARG A 351 -18.27 1.39 -2.22
C ARG A 351 -17.91 1.63 -0.76
N ARG A 352 -16.63 1.49 -0.42
CA ARG A 352 -16.11 1.66 0.94
C ARG A 352 -16.44 3.04 1.52
N GLU A 353 -16.10 4.11 0.78
CA GLU A 353 -16.22 5.49 1.24
C GLU A 353 -17.68 5.91 1.41
N THR A 354 -18.57 5.50 0.50
CA THR A 354 -19.99 5.85 0.56
C THR A 354 -20.66 5.35 1.83
N ARG A 355 -20.27 4.16 2.30
CA ARG A 355 -20.83 3.57 3.53
C ARG A 355 -20.20 4.17 4.78
N MET A 356 -18.91 4.48 4.77
CA MET A 356 -18.26 5.18 5.89
C MET A 356 -18.82 6.60 6.04
N LEU A 357 -19.01 7.33 4.93
CA LEU A 357 -19.67 8.64 4.93
C LEU A 357 -21.16 8.56 5.29
N ALA A 358 -21.88 7.51 4.83
CA ALA A 358 -23.29 7.32 5.20
C ALA A 358 -23.43 6.98 6.69
N ALA A 359 -22.53 6.18 7.25
CA ALA A 359 -22.48 5.92 8.70
C ALA A 359 -22.12 7.18 9.49
N ALA A 360 -21.22 8.02 8.96
CA ALA A 360 -20.87 9.31 9.55
C ALA A 360 -21.98 10.36 9.37
N ASN A 361 -22.74 10.32 8.28
CA ASN A 361 -23.81 11.26 7.94
C ASN A 361 -25.21 10.82 8.40
N ALA A 362 -25.42 9.55 8.74
CA ALA A 362 -26.65 9.06 9.38
C ALA A 362 -26.88 9.71 10.77
N GLY A 363 -25.86 10.43 11.29
CA GLY A 363 -25.93 11.27 12.44
C GLY A 363 -26.02 12.76 12.11
N GLY A 364 -27.03 13.20 11.36
CA GLY A 364 -27.28 14.62 11.07
C GLY A 364 -27.55 15.52 12.26
N VAL A 365 -27.59 14.97 13.47
CA VAL A 365 -27.44 15.65 14.76
C VAL A 365 -26.37 14.88 15.50
N LEU A 366 -25.26 15.54 15.88
CA LEU A 366 -24.27 14.92 16.76
C LEU A 366 -25.01 14.35 17.97
N PRO A 367 -24.89 13.05 18.30
CA PRO A 367 -25.46 12.52 19.52
C PRO A 367 -25.01 13.36 20.72
N ALA A 368 -25.84 13.45 21.75
CA ALA A 368 -25.53 14.24 22.96
C ALA A 368 -24.18 13.84 23.60
N ASN A 369 -23.68 12.65 23.29
CA ASN A 369 -22.41 12.08 23.74
C ASN A 369 -21.28 12.19 22.69
N ALA A 370 -21.43 13.02 21.67
CA ALA A 370 -20.42 13.25 20.63
C ALA A 370 -19.93 14.70 20.64
N ALA A 371 -18.69 14.91 20.18
CA ALA A 371 -18.11 16.23 19.95
C ALA A 371 -17.27 16.23 18.66
N LYS A 372 -17.25 17.38 17.96
CA LYS A 372 -16.47 17.56 16.73
C LYS A 372 -15.47 18.70 16.90
N GLY A 373 -14.20 18.45 16.58
CA GLY A 373 -13.16 19.47 16.58
C GLY A 373 -11.82 18.92 16.16
N SER A 374 -10.90 19.78 15.70
CA SER A 374 -9.56 19.43 15.21
C SER A 374 -9.56 18.31 14.14
N GLY A 375 -10.56 18.34 13.25
CA GLY A 375 -10.70 17.32 12.21
C GLY A 375 -11.24 15.98 12.70
N LEU A 376 -11.65 15.86 13.97
CA LEU A 376 -12.13 14.61 14.56
C LEU A 376 -13.61 14.73 14.96
N THR A 377 -14.33 13.62 14.81
CA THR A 377 -15.60 13.37 15.49
C THR A 377 -15.35 12.31 16.54
N LEU A 378 -15.58 12.66 17.80
CA LEU A 378 -15.32 11.82 18.97
C LEU A 378 -16.63 11.46 19.64
N GLN A 379 -16.76 10.21 20.11
CA GLN A 379 -17.93 9.75 20.86
C GLN A 379 -17.52 8.99 22.13
N GLU A 380 -18.44 8.90 23.08
CA GLU A 380 -18.28 8.02 24.23
C GLU A 380 -18.40 6.55 23.78
N PRO A 381 -17.67 5.60 24.37
CA PRO A 381 -17.76 4.18 24.07
C PRO A 381 -19.07 3.56 24.62
N THR A 382 -20.20 3.95 24.01
CA THR A 382 -21.51 3.32 24.31
C THR A 382 -21.50 1.87 23.85
N GLU A 383 -22.49 1.08 24.26
CA GLU A 383 -22.61 -0.30 23.84
C GLU A 383 -22.70 -0.44 22.31
N GLU A 384 -23.44 0.47 21.65
CA GLU A 384 -23.57 0.52 20.19
C GLU A 384 -22.22 0.83 19.52
N ILE A 385 -21.43 1.78 20.07
CA ILE A 385 -20.10 2.13 19.56
C ILE A 385 -19.11 0.99 19.79
N ARG A 386 -19.16 0.34 20.96
CA ARG A 386 -18.30 -0.82 21.24
C ARG A 386 -18.55 -1.96 20.26
N GLN A 387 -19.82 -2.28 20.02
CA GLN A 387 -20.21 -3.31 19.04
C GLN A 387 -19.82 -2.90 17.62
N ALA A 388 -20.03 -1.64 17.21
CA ALA A 388 -19.72 -1.15 15.88
C ALA A 388 -18.22 -1.21 15.54
N TYR A 389 -17.34 -1.03 16.54
CA TYR A 389 -15.89 -0.99 16.37
C TYR A 389 -15.15 -2.18 17.02
N GLY A 390 -15.88 -3.18 17.54
CA GLY A 390 -15.27 -4.37 18.16
C GLY A 390 -14.48 -4.04 19.43
N LEU A 391 -14.90 -3.03 20.20
CA LEU A 391 -14.15 -2.57 21.36
C LEU A 391 -14.50 -3.36 22.63
N PRO A 392 -13.52 -3.63 23.52
CA PRO A 392 -13.78 -4.30 24.80
C PRO A 392 -14.79 -3.56 25.67
N ALA A 393 -15.59 -4.29 26.44
CA ALA A 393 -16.58 -3.70 27.35
C ALA A 393 -15.95 -2.77 28.43
N THR A 394 -14.67 -3.01 28.74
CA THR A 394 -13.93 -2.27 29.77
C THR A 394 -13.18 -1.04 29.23
N ILE A 395 -13.26 -0.77 27.91
CA ILE A 395 -12.52 0.33 27.29
C ILE A 395 -12.93 1.66 27.94
N GLN A 396 -11.94 2.47 28.26
CA GLN A 396 -12.11 3.84 28.77
C GLN A 396 -11.40 4.79 27.81
N GLY A 397 -12.02 5.92 27.50
CA GLY A 397 -11.46 6.89 26.56
C GLY A 397 -12.54 7.48 25.67
N VAL A 398 -12.14 8.10 24.57
CA VAL A 398 -13.05 8.66 23.57
C VAL A 398 -12.78 7.99 22.23
N VAL A 399 -13.84 7.50 21.59
CA VAL A 399 -13.73 6.76 20.32
C VAL A 399 -13.74 7.76 19.17
N VAL A 400 -12.80 7.62 18.26
CA VAL A 400 -12.77 8.33 16.99
C VAL A 400 -13.80 7.68 16.07
N THR A 401 -14.89 8.38 15.75
CA THR A 401 -15.95 7.87 14.87
C THR A 401 -15.89 8.42 13.46
N ALA A 402 -15.24 9.57 13.27
CA ALA A 402 -14.90 10.09 11.96
C ALA A 402 -13.65 10.96 12.04
N VAL A 403 -12.87 10.97 10.97
CA VAL A 403 -11.70 11.83 10.78
C VAL A 403 -11.91 12.59 9.48
N ASP A 404 -11.71 13.91 9.53
CA ASP A 404 -11.72 14.74 8.34
C ASP A 404 -10.48 14.40 7.50
N PRO A 405 -10.65 13.91 6.26
CA PRO A 405 -9.53 13.50 5.42
C PRO A 405 -8.50 14.60 5.15
N GLU A 406 -8.91 15.87 5.27
CA GLU A 406 -8.05 17.04 5.05
C GLU A 406 -7.36 17.53 6.34
N SER A 407 -7.60 16.88 7.47
CA SER A 407 -7.00 17.25 8.75
C SER A 407 -5.68 16.51 9.01
N ASP A 408 -4.80 17.14 9.80
CA ASP A 408 -3.57 16.49 10.29
C ASP A 408 -3.88 15.22 11.11
N ALA A 409 -5.09 15.13 11.68
CA ALA A 409 -5.55 13.95 12.39
C ALA A 409 -5.66 12.70 11.49
N ALA A 410 -5.97 12.87 10.20
CA ALA A 410 -6.08 11.76 9.25
C ALA A 410 -4.73 11.04 8.98
N ILE A 411 -3.61 11.67 9.34
CA ILE A 411 -2.28 11.08 9.18
C ILE A 411 -2.05 9.99 10.24
N VAL A 412 -2.57 10.19 11.46
CA VAL A 412 -2.23 9.38 12.64
C VAL A 412 -3.41 8.64 13.25
N LEU A 413 -4.64 9.06 12.97
CA LEU A 413 -5.86 8.52 13.54
C LEU A 413 -6.83 8.01 12.47
N GLN A 414 -7.58 6.99 12.83
CA GLN A 414 -8.63 6.40 11.99
C GLN A 414 -9.90 6.13 12.81
N PRO A 415 -11.07 6.01 12.17
CA PRO A 415 -12.28 5.57 12.84
C PRO A 415 -12.09 4.20 13.53
N GLY A 416 -12.52 4.10 14.79
CA GLY A 416 -12.32 2.94 15.65
C GLY A 416 -11.15 3.07 16.63
N ASP A 417 -10.26 4.05 16.45
CA ASP A 417 -9.25 4.37 17.45
C ASP A 417 -9.89 4.89 18.73
N VAL A 418 -9.31 4.58 19.88
CA VAL A 418 -9.72 5.12 21.18
C VAL A 418 -8.62 5.99 21.75
N ILE A 419 -8.87 7.28 21.87
CA ILE A 419 -7.93 8.20 22.49
C ILE A 419 -8.11 8.09 24.01
N LEU A 420 -7.04 7.67 24.68
CA LEU A 420 -6.98 7.48 26.12
C LEU A 420 -6.44 8.72 26.83
N GLU A 421 -5.43 9.38 26.22
CA GLU A 421 -4.78 10.55 26.79
C GLU A 421 -4.43 11.58 25.69
N ILE A 422 -4.46 12.85 26.04
CA ILE A 422 -4.00 13.97 25.22
C ILE A 422 -3.07 14.82 26.09
N GLY A 423 -1.79 14.96 25.66
CA GLY A 423 -0.79 15.72 26.43
C GLY A 423 -0.64 15.19 27.85
N TRP A 424 -0.53 13.86 28.01
CA TRP A 424 -0.35 13.14 29.28
C TRP A 424 -1.51 13.22 30.27
N GLU A 425 -2.68 13.70 29.84
CA GLU A 425 -3.89 13.72 30.66
C GLU A 425 -4.97 12.85 30.06
N ARG A 426 -5.58 12.02 30.89
CA ARG A 426 -6.67 11.12 30.48
C ARG A 426 -7.88 11.90 29.99
N VAL A 427 -8.49 11.39 28.94
CA VAL A 427 -9.73 11.90 28.36
C VAL A 427 -10.79 10.80 28.37
N THR A 428 -11.96 11.12 28.91
CA THR A 428 -13.10 10.18 29.00
C THR A 428 -14.38 10.74 28.40
N ARG A 429 -14.38 12.06 28.09
CA ARG A 429 -15.53 12.73 27.47
C ARG A 429 -15.12 13.41 26.17
N PRO A 430 -15.89 13.21 25.09
CA PRO A 430 -15.60 13.79 23.78
C PRO A 430 -15.44 15.30 23.77
N SER A 431 -16.31 16.03 24.49
CA SER A 431 -16.22 17.49 24.59
C SER A 431 -14.92 17.95 25.27
N ALA A 432 -14.51 17.25 26.35
CA ALA A 432 -13.26 17.58 27.04
C ALA A 432 -12.02 17.34 26.15
N ALA A 433 -12.05 16.29 25.33
CA ALA A 433 -10.99 15.99 24.37
C ALA A 433 -10.90 17.08 23.28
N VAL A 434 -12.04 17.47 22.70
CA VAL A 434 -12.11 18.54 21.70
C VAL A 434 -11.67 19.88 22.26
N ASP A 435 -12.14 20.25 23.45
CA ASP A 435 -11.76 21.50 24.12
C ASP A 435 -10.25 21.56 24.40
N LYS A 436 -9.67 20.41 24.79
CA LYS A 436 -8.23 20.30 25.05
C LYS A 436 -7.41 20.46 23.79
N LEU A 437 -7.78 19.77 22.72
CA LEU A 437 -7.14 19.93 21.41
C LEU A 437 -7.27 21.36 20.89
N GLY A 438 -8.45 21.97 21.03
CA GLY A 438 -8.69 23.36 20.63
C GLY A 438 -7.85 24.38 21.43
N LYS A 439 -7.66 24.18 22.74
CA LYS A 439 -6.77 25.02 23.56
C LYS A 439 -5.31 24.88 23.11
N LEU A 440 -4.84 23.66 22.85
CA LEU A 440 -3.46 23.41 22.41
C LEU A 440 -3.21 24.01 21.03
N LYS A 441 -4.18 23.94 20.12
CA LYS A 441 -4.15 24.64 18.83
C LYS A 441 -3.98 26.14 18.98
N ASN A 442 -4.80 26.76 19.83
CA ASN A 442 -4.78 28.23 20.08
C ASN A 442 -3.47 28.69 20.70
N LEU A 443 -2.82 27.84 21.49
CA LEU A 443 -1.52 28.13 22.11
C LEU A 443 -0.33 27.95 21.16
N ASN A 444 -0.58 27.47 19.91
CA ASN A 444 0.45 27.14 18.93
C ASN A 444 1.52 26.17 19.49
N SER A 445 1.06 25.22 20.30
CA SER A 445 1.92 24.36 21.15
C SER A 445 2.74 23.32 20.38
N GLY A 446 2.66 23.29 19.04
CA GLY A 446 3.28 22.26 18.22
C GLY A 446 2.55 20.90 18.30
N PRO A 447 3.18 19.82 17.86
CA PRO A 447 2.60 18.48 17.94
C PRO A 447 2.38 18.06 19.39
N VAL A 448 1.23 17.48 19.67
CA VAL A 448 0.80 17.01 21.00
C VAL A 448 0.81 15.48 21.03
N GLN A 449 1.42 14.91 22.05
CA GLN A 449 1.37 13.46 22.25
C GLN A 449 -0.02 13.02 22.66
N ILE A 450 -0.56 12.04 21.94
CA ILE A 450 -1.80 11.35 22.26
C ILE A 450 -1.51 9.88 22.53
N TYR A 451 -2.17 9.30 23.51
CA TYR A 451 -2.11 7.86 23.78
C TYR A 451 -3.34 7.20 23.20
N VAL A 452 -3.15 6.25 22.30
CA VAL A 452 -4.20 5.68 21.48
C VAL A 452 -4.23 4.16 21.64
N GLN A 453 -5.43 3.61 21.69
CA GLN A 453 -5.66 2.18 21.51
C GLN A 453 -6.31 1.94 20.14
N ARG A 454 -5.71 1.05 19.35
CA ARG A 454 -6.20 0.55 18.06
C ARG A 454 -6.27 -0.97 18.12
N GLY A 455 -7.47 -1.52 18.24
CA GLY A 455 -7.64 -2.94 18.57
C GLY A 455 -6.94 -3.27 19.89
N ASP A 456 -6.01 -4.22 19.88
CA ASP A 456 -5.21 -4.61 21.06
C ASP A 456 -3.91 -3.82 21.22
N LEU A 457 -3.58 -2.95 20.25
CA LEU A 457 -2.34 -2.16 20.28
C LEU A 457 -2.53 -0.87 21.06
N LEU A 458 -1.56 -0.57 21.90
CA LEU A 458 -1.44 0.68 22.66
C LEU A 458 -0.17 1.41 22.22
N PHE A 459 -0.29 2.65 21.76
CA PHE A 459 0.85 3.42 21.25
C PHE A 459 0.66 4.93 21.43
N TYR A 460 1.77 5.65 21.39
CA TYR A 460 1.77 7.11 21.38
C TYR A 460 1.92 7.63 19.96
N GLU A 461 1.10 8.63 19.62
CA GLU A 461 1.17 9.35 18.35
C GLU A 461 1.31 10.86 18.59
N SER A 462 1.88 11.54 17.59
CA SER A 462 2.05 13.00 17.59
C SER A 462 0.98 13.64 16.72
N LEU A 463 -0.05 14.22 17.35
CA LEU A 463 -1.13 14.91 16.65
C LEU A 463 -0.87 16.42 16.63
N ARG A 464 -1.03 17.05 15.47
CA ARG A 464 -1.18 18.52 15.35
C ARG A 464 -2.66 18.87 15.45
N PRO A 465 -3.07 19.60 16.52
CA PRO A 465 -4.48 19.92 16.74
C PRO A 465 -5.05 20.90 15.72
#